data_d0a38ca701ca9c6cc33a815eab8dff9d
#
_entry.id   d0a38ca701ca9c6cc33a815eab8dff9d
#
_cell.length_a   1.000
_cell.length_b   1.000
_cell.length_c   1.000
_cell.angle_alpha   90.00
_cell.angle_beta   90.00
_cell.angle_gamma   90.00
#
_symmetry.space_group_name_H-M   'P 1'
#
loop_
_entity.id
_entity.type
_entity.pdbx_description
1 polymer ?
#
loop_
_entity_poly.entity_id
_entity_poly.type
_entity_poly.pdbx_seq_one_letter_code
_entity_poly.pdbx_strand_id
1 'polypeptide(L)'
;MPDNNPLPEDVDLQEIEAFLEQEQIEALAAERDEYRDKFMRALADAENSRKRADRDRREAEQYGSTRLARDLLPVFDNLNRALAAVTDEQRSQYAALIEGVDLTLRELTNVMTRHGVKPISPAAGDAFDPQLHQAMFEAALPGTKAGQIIQVMTEGFLLHDRLLRPAQVGVSSNTAG
;
A
#
# COMPACT_ATOMS: atom_id res chain seq x y z
N MET A 1 -45.58 -59.89 45.94
CA MET A 1 -46.39 -59.95 44.71
C MET A 1 -45.96 -58.90 43.78
N PRO A 2 -45.37 -59.20 42.61
CA PRO A 2 -45.02 -58.14 41.65
C PRO A 2 -46.30 -57.74 40.90
N ASP A 3 -46.55 -56.43 40.85
CA ASP A 3 -47.63 -55.84 40.08
C ASP A 3 -47.41 -56.13 38.59
N ASN A 4 -48.26 -57.01 38.08
CA ASN A 4 -48.36 -57.29 36.68
C ASN A 4 -49.31 -56.24 36.06
N ASN A 5 -48.75 -55.09 35.69
CA ASN A 5 -49.47 -54.13 34.89
C ASN A 5 -49.42 -54.59 33.42
N PRO A 6 -50.57 -55.02 32.83
CA PRO A 6 -50.57 -55.43 31.44
C PRO A 6 -50.20 -54.22 30.55
N LEU A 7 -49.29 -54.44 29.63
CA LEU A 7 -49.02 -53.50 28.54
C LEU A 7 -50.32 -53.24 27.78
N PRO A 8 -50.58 -52.01 27.33
CA PRO A 8 -51.77 -51.75 26.51
C PRO A 8 -51.69 -52.57 25.22
N GLU A 9 -52.73 -53.42 25.02
CA GLU A 9 -52.82 -54.41 23.92
C GLU A 9 -53.16 -53.81 22.55
N ASP A 10 -53.26 -52.51 22.37
CA ASP A 10 -53.61 -51.87 21.11
C ASP A 10 -52.63 -50.72 20.76
N VAL A 11 -51.37 -50.99 20.65
CA VAL A 11 -50.46 -50.06 20.01
C VAL A 11 -50.46 -50.38 18.51
N ASP A 12 -51.03 -49.51 17.73
CA ASP A 12 -51.04 -49.65 16.26
C ASP A 12 -49.60 -49.48 15.71
N LEU A 13 -49.04 -50.60 15.24
CA LEU A 13 -47.70 -50.67 14.69
C LEU A 13 -47.53 -49.69 13.54
N GLN A 14 -48.61 -49.38 12.78
CA GLN A 14 -48.57 -48.39 11.69
C GLN A 14 -48.41 -46.97 12.21
N GLU A 15 -49.02 -46.64 13.37
CA GLU A 15 -48.82 -45.31 13.99
C GLU A 15 -47.40 -45.15 14.52
N ILE A 16 -46.78 -46.19 15.07
CA ILE A 16 -45.38 -46.16 15.52
C ILE A 16 -44.44 -46.03 14.35
N GLU A 17 -44.63 -46.80 13.26
CA GLU A 17 -43.81 -46.66 12.04
C GLU A 17 -43.91 -45.27 11.44
N ALA A 18 -45.13 -44.70 11.30
CA ALA A 18 -45.34 -43.36 10.80
C ALA A 18 -44.68 -42.30 11.71
N PHE A 19 -44.70 -42.47 13.03
CA PHE A 19 -44.05 -41.57 13.96
C PHE A 19 -42.51 -41.58 13.79
N LEU A 20 -41.93 -42.81 13.70
CA LEU A 20 -40.47 -42.97 13.50
C LEU A 20 -40.01 -42.42 12.13
N GLU A 21 -40.80 -42.64 11.09
CA GLU A 21 -40.53 -42.05 9.76
C GLU A 21 -40.55 -40.51 9.83
N GLN A 22 -41.54 -39.94 10.52
CA GLN A 22 -41.65 -38.48 10.67
C GLN A 22 -40.45 -37.92 11.44
N GLU A 23 -40.02 -38.57 12.54
CA GLU A 23 -38.86 -38.16 13.31
C GLU A 23 -37.58 -38.24 12.49
N GLN A 24 -37.41 -39.25 11.63
CA GLN A 24 -36.29 -39.40 10.72
C GLN A 24 -36.28 -38.26 9.65
N ILE A 25 -37.48 -37.94 9.10
CA ILE A 25 -37.62 -36.85 8.12
C ILE A 25 -37.22 -35.51 8.75
N GLU A 26 -37.70 -35.23 9.97
CA GLU A 26 -37.36 -34.00 10.70
C GLU A 26 -35.86 -33.93 11.04
N ALA A 27 -35.23 -35.04 11.46
CA ALA A 27 -33.80 -35.10 11.72
C ALA A 27 -32.97 -34.86 10.45
N LEU A 28 -33.34 -35.46 9.31
CA LEU A 28 -32.71 -35.27 8.02
C LEU A 28 -32.92 -33.84 7.50
N ALA A 29 -34.10 -33.25 7.73
CA ALA A 29 -34.36 -31.86 7.37
C ALA A 29 -33.45 -30.88 8.18
N ALA A 30 -33.32 -31.13 9.49
CA ALA A 30 -32.44 -30.35 10.35
C ALA A 30 -30.96 -30.47 9.93
N GLU A 31 -30.50 -31.68 9.62
CA GLU A 31 -29.13 -31.90 9.12
C GLU A 31 -28.90 -31.22 7.77
N ARG A 32 -29.83 -31.31 6.83
CA ARG A 32 -29.78 -30.61 5.56
C ARG A 32 -29.65 -29.10 5.76
N ASP A 33 -30.45 -28.52 6.66
CA ASP A 33 -30.44 -27.08 6.90
C ASP A 33 -29.13 -26.63 7.56
N GLU A 34 -28.58 -27.45 8.47
CA GLU A 34 -27.25 -27.22 9.05
C GLU A 34 -26.14 -27.25 7.98
N TYR A 35 -26.15 -28.26 7.08
CA TYR A 35 -25.18 -28.32 5.98
C TYR A 35 -25.36 -27.19 4.99
N ARG A 36 -26.60 -26.77 4.71
CA ARG A 36 -26.88 -25.62 3.87
C ARG A 36 -26.30 -24.34 4.46
N ASP A 37 -26.47 -24.12 5.76
CA ASP A 37 -25.91 -22.96 6.45
C ASP A 37 -24.37 -22.98 6.45
N LYS A 38 -23.77 -24.14 6.70
CA LYS A 38 -22.32 -24.33 6.61
C LYS A 38 -21.80 -24.05 5.20
N PHE A 39 -22.51 -24.56 4.19
CA PHE A 39 -22.18 -24.30 2.78
C PHE A 39 -22.26 -22.82 2.43
N MET A 40 -23.33 -22.13 2.83
CA MET A 40 -23.49 -20.69 2.55
C MET A 40 -22.40 -19.84 3.22
N ARG A 41 -22.02 -20.18 4.45
CA ARG A 41 -20.90 -19.53 5.14
C ARG A 41 -19.59 -19.79 4.42
N ALA A 42 -19.29 -21.04 4.09
CA ALA A 42 -18.07 -21.40 3.36
C ALA A 42 -17.97 -20.72 2.00
N LEU A 43 -19.10 -20.57 1.27
CA LEU A 43 -19.16 -19.85 0.01
C LEU A 43 -18.86 -18.36 0.19
N ALA A 44 -19.45 -17.72 1.21
CA ALA A 44 -19.19 -16.33 1.53
C ALA A 44 -17.71 -16.10 1.93
N ASP A 45 -17.13 -16.98 2.71
CA ASP A 45 -15.73 -16.94 3.12
C ASP A 45 -14.78 -17.13 1.92
N ALA A 46 -15.12 -18.04 1.02
CA ALA A 46 -14.36 -18.27 -0.21
C ALA A 46 -14.40 -17.02 -1.12
N GLU A 47 -15.56 -16.39 -1.28
CA GLU A 47 -15.69 -15.17 -2.07
C GLU A 47 -14.93 -13.99 -1.44
N ASN A 48 -15.00 -13.82 -0.12
CA ASN A 48 -14.24 -12.81 0.60
C ASN A 48 -12.73 -13.03 0.47
N SER A 49 -12.28 -14.30 0.56
CA SER A 49 -10.89 -14.67 0.38
C SER A 49 -10.41 -14.38 -1.04
N ARG A 50 -11.21 -14.68 -2.06
CA ARG A 50 -10.92 -14.36 -3.46
C ARG A 50 -10.79 -12.83 -3.67
N LYS A 51 -11.75 -12.06 -3.15
CA LYS A 51 -11.69 -10.59 -3.24
C LYS A 51 -10.46 -10.00 -2.55
N ARG A 52 -10.05 -10.60 -1.42
CA ARG A 52 -8.82 -10.20 -0.71
C ARG A 52 -7.59 -10.53 -1.55
N ALA A 53 -7.48 -11.76 -2.04
CA ALA A 53 -6.36 -12.19 -2.88
C ALA A 53 -6.21 -11.34 -4.15
N ASP A 54 -7.31 -10.95 -4.80
CA ASP A 54 -7.29 -10.05 -5.97
C ASP A 54 -6.78 -8.64 -5.61
N ARG A 55 -7.12 -8.12 -4.42
CA ARG A 55 -6.57 -6.84 -3.93
C ARG A 55 -5.08 -6.95 -3.63
N ASP A 56 -4.69 -7.98 -2.87
CA ASP A 56 -3.30 -8.21 -2.47
C ASP A 56 -2.41 -8.38 -3.70
N ARG A 57 -2.90 -9.07 -4.75
CA ARG A 57 -2.19 -9.22 -6.02
C ARG A 57 -1.98 -7.87 -6.71
N ARG A 58 -3.03 -7.04 -6.82
CA ARG A 58 -2.90 -5.70 -7.43
C ARG A 58 -1.95 -4.81 -6.64
N GLU A 59 -2.02 -4.87 -5.31
CA GLU A 59 -1.10 -4.12 -4.44
C GLU A 59 0.34 -4.61 -4.60
N ALA A 60 0.57 -5.91 -4.69
CA ALA A 60 1.88 -6.47 -4.95
C ALA A 60 2.42 -6.09 -6.35
N GLU A 61 1.59 -6.09 -7.38
CA GLU A 61 1.96 -5.64 -8.73
C GLU A 61 2.33 -4.14 -8.74
N GLN A 62 1.56 -3.31 -8.03
CA GLN A 62 1.75 -1.86 -8.01
C GLN A 62 2.93 -1.42 -7.13
N TYR A 63 3.12 -2.07 -5.97
CA TYR A 63 4.09 -1.62 -4.95
C TYR A 63 5.22 -2.61 -4.68
N GLY A 64 5.28 -3.73 -5.37
CA GLY A 64 6.33 -4.74 -5.16
C GLY A 64 7.75 -4.22 -5.41
N SER A 65 7.89 -3.23 -6.28
CA SER A 65 9.16 -2.57 -6.57
C SER A 65 9.59 -1.50 -5.54
N THR A 66 8.78 -1.24 -4.49
CA THR A 66 9.04 -0.16 -3.51
C THR A 66 10.44 -0.21 -2.92
N ARG A 67 10.90 -1.40 -2.55
CA ARG A 67 12.24 -1.57 -1.94
C ARG A 67 13.34 -1.25 -2.94
N LEU A 68 13.27 -1.83 -4.15
CA LEU A 68 14.24 -1.56 -5.21
C LEU A 68 14.25 -0.07 -5.59
N ALA A 69 13.07 0.53 -5.75
CA ALA A 69 12.96 1.95 -6.07
C ALA A 69 13.66 2.81 -5.00
N ARG A 70 13.44 2.52 -3.71
CA ARG A 70 14.08 3.23 -2.59
C ARG A 70 15.60 3.05 -2.60
N ASP A 71 16.08 1.83 -2.88
CA ASP A 71 17.51 1.52 -2.90
C ASP A 71 18.22 2.15 -4.12
N LEU A 72 17.49 2.55 -5.17
CA LEU A 72 18.03 3.29 -6.31
C LEU A 72 18.14 4.80 -6.09
N LEU A 73 17.43 5.40 -5.11
CA LEU A 73 17.48 6.84 -4.87
C LEU A 73 18.90 7.37 -4.58
N PRO A 74 19.78 6.67 -3.81
CA PRO A 74 21.16 7.10 -3.63
C PRO A 74 21.97 7.16 -4.93
N VAL A 75 21.66 6.31 -5.92
CA VAL A 75 22.34 6.33 -7.24
C VAL A 75 21.95 7.61 -7.98
N PHE A 76 20.65 7.94 -8.00
CA PHE A 76 20.17 9.21 -8.54
C PHE A 76 20.84 10.42 -7.87
N ASP A 77 20.87 10.46 -6.53
CA ASP A 77 21.48 11.54 -5.76
C ASP A 77 22.98 11.69 -6.06
N ASN A 78 23.69 10.57 -6.18
CA ASN A 78 25.13 10.58 -6.47
C ASN A 78 25.44 11.09 -7.87
N LEU A 79 24.61 10.72 -8.87
CA LEU A 79 24.76 11.25 -10.23
C LEU A 79 24.48 12.76 -10.28
N ASN A 80 23.44 13.23 -9.63
CA ASN A 80 23.15 14.67 -9.51
C ASN A 80 24.30 15.42 -8.81
N ARG A 81 24.81 14.88 -7.71
CA ARG A 81 25.91 15.49 -6.98
C ARG A 81 27.20 15.53 -7.81
N ALA A 82 27.47 14.48 -8.58
CA ALA A 82 28.62 14.45 -9.48
C ALA A 82 28.51 15.54 -10.55
N LEU A 83 27.32 15.68 -11.19
CA LEU A 83 27.08 16.73 -12.18
C LEU A 83 27.13 18.15 -11.59
N ALA A 84 26.61 18.33 -10.38
CA ALA A 84 26.64 19.63 -9.68
C ALA A 84 28.05 20.05 -9.24
N ALA A 85 28.96 19.09 -9.01
CA ALA A 85 30.33 19.35 -8.61
C ALA A 85 31.26 19.72 -9.79
N VAL A 86 30.82 19.58 -11.04
CA VAL A 86 31.58 19.89 -12.25
C VAL A 86 31.75 21.40 -12.40
N THR A 87 32.99 21.87 -12.45
CA THR A 87 33.31 23.26 -12.75
C THR A 87 33.16 23.56 -14.25
N ASP A 88 33.03 24.85 -14.62
CA ASP A 88 32.90 25.26 -16.04
C ASP A 88 34.13 24.85 -16.87
N GLU A 89 35.29 24.83 -16.25
CA GLU A 89 36.55 24.44 -16.86
C GLU A 89 36.57 22.92 -17.18
N GLN A 90 36.12 22.10 -16.19
CA GLN A 90 35.99 20.65 -16.36
C GLN A 90 34.88 20.31 -17.37
N ARG A 91 33.77 21.09 -17.38
CA ARG A 91 32.68 20.91 -18.34
C ARG A 91 33.15 21.11 -19.78
N SER A 92 34.05 22.07 -20.01
CA SER A 92 34.65 22.29 -21.33
C SER A 92 35.66 21.20 -21.70
N GLN A 93 36.47 20.74 -20.74
CA GLN A 93 37.55 19.78 -20.96
C GLN A 93 37.02 18.36 -21.16
N TYR A 94 35.97 17.97 -20.44
CA TYR A 94 35.42 16.61 -20.41
C TYR A 94 33.97 16.54 -20.92
N ALA A 95 33.60 17.39 -21.87
CA ALA A 95 32.23 17.58 -22.31
C ALA A 95 31.51 16.26 -22.67
N ALA A 96 32.16 15.39 -23.44
CA ALA A 96 31.56 14.11 -23.85
C ALA A 96 31.31 13.15 -22.67
N LEU A 97 32.18 13.12 -21.66
CA LEU A 97 31.98 12.30 -20.46
C LEU A 97 30.82 12.84 -19.63
N ILE A 98 30.78 14.15 -19.42
CA ILE A 98 29.73 14.81 -18.63
C ILE A 98 28.38 14.65 -19.30
N GLU A 99 28.31 14.81 -20.63
CA GLU A 99 27.10 14.54 -21.42
C GLU A 99 26.64 13.09 -21.27
N GLY A 100 27.56 12.13 -21.28
CA GLY A 100 27.25 10.72 -21.04
C GLY A 100 26.64 10.44 -19.66
N VAL A 101 27.15 11.11 -18.62
CA VAL A 101 26.59 11.03 -17.25
C VAL A 101 25.22 11.68 -17.19
N ASP A 102 25.03 12.86 -17.80
CA ASP A 102 23.75 13.55 -17.86
C ASP A 102 22.67 12.72 -18.61
N LEU A 103 23.03 12.11 -19.74
CA LEU A 103 22.16 11.19 -20.46
C LEU A 103 21.78 9.98 -19.61
N THR A 104 22.72 9.43 -18.85
CA THR A 104 22.48 8.29 -17.94
C THR A 104 21.50 8.68 -16.84
N LEU A 105 21.67 9.85 -16.25
CA LEU A 105 20.74 10.38 -15.23
C LEU A 105 19.33 10.59 -15.78
N ARG A 106 19.23 11.19 -16.98
CA ARG A 106 17.94 11.37 -17.67
C ARG A 106 17.26 10.03 -17.95
N GLU A 107 18.01 9.04 -18.45
CA GLU A 107 17.43 7.72 -18.71
C GLU A 107 17.00 7.01 -17.41
N LEU A 108 17.78 7.11 -16.33
CA LEU A 108 17.37 6.62 -15.01
C LEU A 108 16.05 7.26 -14.58
N THR A 109 15.92 8.59 -14.70
CA THR A 109 14.70 9.32 -14.36
C THR A 109 13.51 8.87 -15.20
N ASN A 110 13.72 8.66 -16.51
CA ASN A 110 12.70 8.17 -17.43
C ASN A 110 12.23 6.76 -17.04
N VAL A 111 13.17 5.85 -16.73
CA VAL A 111 12.85 4.50 -16.26
C VAL A 111 12.05 4.55 -14.96
N MET A 112 12.51 5.33 -13.97
CA MET A 112 11.80 5.52 -12.71
C MET A 112 10.38 6.02 -12.94
N THR A 113 10.19 7.01 -13.81
CA THR A 113 8.89 7.59 -14.13
C THR A 113 7.96 6.57 -14.81
N ARG A 114 8.47 5.76 -15.75
CA ARG A 114 7.69 4.68 -16.40
C ARG A 114 7.17 3.64 -15.39
N HIS A 115 7.92 3.43 -14.30
CA HIS A 115 7.53 2.54 -13.21
C HIS A 115 6.76 3.24 -12.07
N GLY A 116 6.27 4.47 -12.31
CA GLY A 116 5.41 5.19 -11.36
C GLY A 116 6.14 5.93 -10.26
N VAL A 117 7.48 5.99 -10.32
CA VAL A 117 8.28 6.81 -9.39
C VAL A 117 8.27 8.27 -9.88
N LYS A 118 7.80 9.19 -9.04
CA LYS A 118 7.69 10.62 -9.36
C LYS A 118 8.53 11.44 -8.40
N PRO A 119 9.33 12.42 -8.89
CA PRO A 119 10.05 13.30 -8.01
C PRO A 119 9.12 14.27 -7.27
N ILE A 120 9.52 14.64 -6.06
CA ILE A 120 8.98 15.75 -5.27
C ILE A 120 10.09 16.79 -5.23
N SER A 121 9.97 17.79 -6.12
CA SER A 121 10.98 18.83 -6.30
C SER A 121 10.33 20.21 -6.06
N PRO A 122 10.08 20.57 -4.77
CA PRO A 122 9.51 21.86 -4.46
C PRO A 122 10.49 22.97 -4.84
N ALA A 123 9.97 24.15 -5.17
CA ALA A 123 10.77 25.33 -5.41
C ALA A 123 10.96 26.18 -4.13
N ALA A 124 11.99 27.01 -4.11
CA ALA A 124 12.11 28.03 -3.08
C ALA A 124 10.92 29.00 -3.17
N GLY A 125 10.26 29.23 -2.03
CA GLY A 125 9.01 30.00 -1.93
C GLY A 125 7.74 29.16 -1.83
N ASP A 126 7.79 27.87 -2.17
CA ASP A 126 6.66 26.97 -1.98
C ASP A 126 6.34 26.77 -0.50
N ALA A 127 5.10 26.41 -0.21
CA ALA A 127 4.66 26.08 1.15
C ALA A 127 5.23 24.72 1.57
N PHE A 128 5.69 24.63 2.82
CA PHE A 128 6.10 23.38 3.42
C PHE A 128 4.87 22.47 3.64
N ASP A 129 4.96 21.24 3.16
CA ASP A 129 3.96 20.19 3.38
C ASP A 129 4.60 19.05 4.20
N PRO A 130 4.16 18.81 5.46
CA PRO A 130 4.71 17.75 6.29
C PRO A 130 4.52 16.34 5.74
N GLN A 131 3.58 16.12 4.81
CA GLN A 131 3.35 14.81 4.20
C GLN A 131 4.37 14.48 3.11
N LEU A 132 4.95 15.49 2.46
CA LEU A 132 5.85 15.35 1.32
C LEU A 132 7.29 15.82 1.62
N HIS A 133 7.45 16.70 2.62
CA HIS A 133 8.70 17.39 2.91
C HIS A 133 9.18 17.08 4.34
N GLN A 134 10.51 17.06 4.48
CA GLN A 134 11.19 16.96 5.78
C GLN A 134 12.04 18.23 5.98
N ALA A 135 11.68 19.02 6.98
CA ALA A 135 12.47 20.19 7.37
C ALA A 135 13.78 19.70 8.04
N MET A 136 14.92 20.07 7.47
CA MET A 136 16.24 19.75 8.00
C MET A 136 16.77 20.88 8.90
N PHE A 137 16.41 22.12 8.59
CA PHE A 137 16.74 23.30 9.39
C PHE A 137 15.71 24.40 9.17
N GLU A 138 15.66 25.34 10.10
CA GLU A 138 14.87 26.56 10.02
C GLU A 138 15.82 27.78 10.07
N ALA A 139 15.55 28.77 9.23
CA ALA A 139 16.29 30.02 9.22
C ALA A 139 15.38 31.21 8.93
N ALA A 140 15.64 32.33 9.57
CA ALA A 140 14.98 33.59 9.26
C ALA A 140 15.65 34.22 8.02
N LEU A 141 14.95 34.18 6.88
CA LEU A 141 15.45 34.78 5.63
C LEU A 141 14.60 35.99 5.24
N PRO A 142 15.20 37.19 5.06
CA PRO A 142 14.44 38.39 4.63
C PRO A 142 13.68 38.15 3.33
N GLY A 143 12.43 38.59 3.27
CA GLY A 143 11.57 38.45 2.09
C GLY A 143 10.83 37.10 1.99
N THR A 144 10.95 36.21 3.01
CA THR A 144 10.20 34.98 3.07
C THR A 144 9.16 35.02 4.21
N LYS A 145 8.13 34.16 4.12
CA LYS A 145 7.12 33.97 5.15
C LYS A 145 7.41 32.69 5.94
N ALA A 146 6.93 32.63 7.20
CA ALA A 146 7.01 31.41 8.00
C ALA A 146 6.40 30.23 7.25
N GLY A 147 7.07 29.08 7.29
CA GLY A 147 6.63 27.87 6.62
C GLY A 147 6.87 27.82 5.10
N GLN A 148 7.58 28.80 4.53
CA GLN A 148 8.05 28.70 3.15
C GLN A 148 9.36 27.91 3.05
N ILE A 149 9.49 27.14 1.99
CA ILE A 149 10.74 26.45 1.64
C ILE A 149 11.74 27.49 1.13
N ILE A 150 12.91 27.53 1.75
CA ILE A 150 13.99 28.44 1.38
C ILE A 150 15.08 27.76 0.55
N GLN A 151 15.23 26.46 0.73
CA GLN A 151 16.22 25.65 0.01
C GLN A 151 15.79 24.21 -0.07
N VAL A 152 16.03 23.56 -1.20
CA VAL A 152 15.92 22.11 -1.36
C VAL A 152 17.31 21.49 -1.28
N MET A 153 17.52 20.58 -0.34
CA MET A 153 18.79 19.89 -0.16
C MET A 153 18.83 18.55 -0.91
N THR A 154 17.69 17.85 -0.90
CA THR A 154 17.56 16.55 -1.56
C THR A 154 16.11 16.40 -2.03
N GLU A 155 15.93 15.97 -3.28
CA GLU A 155 14.60 15.69 -3.83
C GLU A 155 13.92 14.53 -3.11
N GLY A 156 12.62 14.63 -2.95
CA GLY A 156 11.76 13.54 -2.50
C GLY A 156 11.26 12.69 -3.67
N PHE A 157 10.66 11.54 -3.35
CA PHE A 157 10.08 10.64 -4.36
C PHE A 157 8.84 9.95 -3.86
N LEU A 158 7.86 9.80 -4.76
CA LEU A 158 6.67 8.97 -4.61
C LEU A 158 6.77 7.76 -5.54
N LEU A 159 6.23 6.60 -5.13
CA LEU A 159 5.87 5.50 -6.01
C LEU A 159 4.35 5.46 -6.10
N HIS A 160 3.81 5.86 -7.24
CA HIS A 160 2.38 6.13 -7.41
C HIS A 160 1.90 7.18 -6.39
N ASP A 161 1.23 6.77 -5.32
CA ASP A 161 0.72 7.60 -4.21
C ASP A 161 1.44 7.33 -2.87
N ARG A 162 2.40 6.37 -2.85
CA ARG A 162 3.16 6.02 -1.63
C ARG A 162 4.47 6.78 -1.55
N LEU A 163 4.70 7.46 -0.45
CA LEU A 163 5.95 8.16 -0.20
C LEU A 163 7.12 7.16 -0.07
N LEU A 164 8.13 7.31 -0.95
CA LEU A 164 9.39 6.58 -0.85
C LEU A 164 10.38 7.30 0.06
N ARG A 165 10.51 8.63 -0.16
CA ARG A 165 11.39 9.51 0.60
C ARG A 165 10.83 10.93 0.53
N PRO A 166 10.71 11.68 1.64
CA PRO A 166 10.35 13.09 1.61
C PRO A 166 11.46 13.93 0.99
N ALA A 167 11.11 15.07 0.40
CA ALA A 167 12.09 16.07 0.00
C ALA A 167 12.69 16.74 1.25
N GLN A 168 14.01 16.78 1.34
CA GLN A 168 14.71 17.44 2.44
C GLN A 168 14.89 18.92 2.13
N VAL A 169 14.32 19.77 2.98
CA VAL A 169 14.24 21.21 2.72
C VAL A 169 14.65 22.02 3.95
N GLY A 170 15.15 23.22 3.71
CA GLY A 170 15.22 24.29 4.70
C GLY A 170 13.94 25.10 4.67
N VAL A 171 13.44 25.52 5.83
CA VAL A 171 12.17 26.23 5.99
C VAL A 171 12.39 27.59 6.63
N SER A 172 11.63 28.59 6.20
CA SER A 172 11.67 29.92 6.83
C SER A 172 10.95 29.92 8.17
N SER A 173 11.63 30.48 9.17
CA SER A 173 11.07 30.75 10.51
C SER A 173 10.59 32.21 10.68
N ASN A 174 10.59 33.02 9.59
CA ASN A 174 10.12 34.39 9.68
C ASN A 174 8.66 34.42 10.12
N THR A 175 8.40 34.82 11.36
CA THR A 175 7.09 35.29 11.79
C THR A 175 6.79 36.54 10.97
N ALA A 176 5.68 36.52 10.22
CA ALA A 176 5.23 37.66 9.46
C ALA A 176 5.22 38.90 10.36
N GLY A 177 6.10 39.83 10.09
CA GLY A 177 6.03 41.18 10.63
C GLY A 177 4.96 41.96 9.90
#